data_bc854a4342ce284a6f3dd92de710322f
#
_entry.id   bc854a4342ce284a6f3dd92de710322f
#
_cell.length_a   1.000
_cell.length_b   1.000
_cell.length_c   1.000
_cell.angle_alpha   90.00
_cell.angle_beta   90.00
_cell.angle_gamma   90.00
#
_symmetry.space_group_name_H-M   'P 1'
#
loop_
_entity.id
_entity.type
_entity.pdbx_description
1 polymer ?
#
loop_
_entity_poly.entity_id
_entity_poly.type
_entity_poly.pdbx_seq_one_letter_code
_entity_poly.pdbx_strand_id
1 'polypeptide(L)'
;PFFGHGDFPYLLLYLSMNSDYKGKILISTPDISGDIFSRSVILIVDHNINGAFGLILNKKNTDLSRKVQKLFGFKTDIYEGGPVENNKTFIIVKGHPANENFLQISSEFYLTEDIESVAEKILSGKLNQHDIKVFSGYSGWSALQLESEVERKMWTVVDVYNLDYTMTNDQNLWKNIMQNLGGEFLLWANSPEDVSMN
;
A
#
# COMPACT_ATOMS: atom_id res chain seq x y z
N PRO A 1 -21.09 -34.30 -0.40
CA PRO A 1 -20.12 -34.87 -1.30
C PRO A 1 -20.37 -34.31 -2.68
N PHE A 2 -19.34 -33.95 -3.40
CA PHE A 2 -19.31 -33.34 -4.72
C PHE A 2 -19.25 -31.79 -4.75
N PHE A 3 -18.09 -31.25 -4.44
CA PHE A 3 -17.64 -30.02 -5.09
C PHE A 3 -16.74 -30.44 -6.27
N GLY A 4 -17.30 -30.34 -7.48
CA GLY A 4 -16.58 -30.65 -8.71
C GLY A 4 -15.54 -29.57 -9.02
N HIS A 5 -14.51 -29.93 -9.80
CA HIS A 5 -13.40 -29.07 -10.25
C HIS A 5 -13.82 -27.84 -11.10
N GLY A 6 -15.13 -27.49 -11.16
CA GLY A 6 -15.68 -26.38 -11.92
C GLY A 6 -16.09 -25.14 -11.11
N ASP A 7 -16.08 -25.20 -9.79
CA ASP A 7 -16.67 -24.14 -8.96
C ASP A 7 -15.68 -23.03 -8.52
N PHE A 8 -14.39 -23.18 -8.83
CA PHE A 8 -13.34 -22.26 -8.41
C PHE A 8 -13.53 -20.80 -8.91
N PRO A 9 -13.88 -20.55 -10.19
CA PRO A 9 -14.12 -19.18 -10.65
C PRO A 9 -15.35 -18.53 -10.02
N TYR A 10 -16.40 -19.32 -9.74
CA TYR A 10 -17.61 -18.77 -9.11
C TYR A 10 -17.41 -18.48 -7.62
N LEU A 11 -16.60 -19.27 -6.93
CA LEU A 11 -16.25 -19.00 -5.53
C LEU A 11 -15.42 -17.71 -5.40
N LEU A 12 -14.42 -17.52 -6.27
CA LEU A 12 -13.63 -16.30 -6.31
C LEU A 12 -14.47 -15.09 -6.66
N LEU A 13 -15.38 -15.21 -7.63
CA LEU A 13 -16.32 -14.15 -7.97
C LEU A 13 -17.25 -13.82 -6.81
N TYR A 14 -17.73 -14.82 -6.09
CA TYR A 14 -18.57 -14.65 -4.89
C TYR A 14 -17.78 -13.97 -3.76
N LEU A 15 -16.52 -14.36 -3.54
CA LEU A 15 -15.64 -13.73 -2.57
C LEU A 15 -15.33 -12.27 -2.94
N SER A 16 -15.06 -11.99 -4.21
CA SER A 16 -14.85 -10.63 -4.72
C SER A 16 -16.08 -9.74 -4.53
N MET A 17 -17.28 -10.28 -4.76
CA MET A 17 -18.54 -9.55 -4.55
C MET A 17 -18.84 -9.28 -3.07
N ASN A 18 -18.27 -10.06 -2.15
CA ASN A 18 -18.52 -9.95 -0.70
C ASN A 18 -17.33 -9.41 0.10
N SER A 19 -16.13 -9.34 -0.50
CA SER A 19 -14.91 -8.86 0.16
C SER A 19 -14.54 -7.49 -0.38
N ASP A 20 -14.76 -6.45 0.42
CA ASP A 20 -14.23 -5.12 0.12
C ASP A 20 -12.89 -4.96 0.83
N TYR A 21 -11.81 -4.97 0.04
CA TYR A 21 -10.46 -4.74 0.55
C TYR A 21 -10.06 -3.27 0.57
N LYS A 22 -10.89 -2.36 0.07
CA LYS A 22 -10.61 -0.92 0.09
C LYS A 22 -10.38 -0.43 1.53
N GLY A 23 -9.28 0.29 1.74
CA GLY A 23 -8.86 0.77 3.05
C GLY A 23 -8.20 -0.29 3.95
N LYS A 24 -8.13 -1.55 3.51
CA LYS A 24 -7.44 -2.62 4.25
C LYS A 24 -5.93 -2.56 4.00
N ILE A 25 -5.21 -3.15 4.93
CA ILE A 25 -3.76 -3.33 4.83
C ILE A 25 -3.45 -4.78 4.46
N LEU A 26 -2.64 -4.97 3.43
CA LEU A 26 -2.04 -6.26 3.11
C LEU A 26 -0.63 -6.33 3.69
N ILE A 27 -0.35 -7.41 4.37
CA ILE A 27 0.98 -7.72 4.88
C ILE A 27 1.53 -8.90 4.08
N SER A 28 2.71 -8.74 3.47
CA SER A 28 3.37 -9.84 2.78
C SER A 28 3.77 -10.93 3.76
N THR A 29 3.50 -12.18 3.40
CA THR A 29 3.99 -13.33 4.16
C THR A 29 5.46 -13.63 3.81
N PRO A 30 6.19 -14.42 4.62
CA PRO A 30 7.57 -14.80 4.31
C PRO A 30 7.77 -15.55 3.00
N ASP A 31 6.69 -16.13 2.44
CA ASP A 31 6.73 -16.82 1.14
C ASP A 31 6.97 -15.83 -0.02
N ILE A 32 6.65 -14.54 0.19
CA ILE A 32 6.99 -13.47 -0.74
C ILE A 32 8.39 -12.98 -0.40
N SER A 33 9.39 -13.45 -1.14
CA SER A 33 10.79 -13.10 -0.94
C SER A 33 11.47 -12.69 -2.25
N GLY A 34 12.50 -11.88 -2.14
CA GLY A 34 13.39 -11.55 -3.26
C GLY A 34 12.92 -10.47 -4.22
N ASP A 35 11.78 -9.81 -3.95
CA ASP A 35 11.28 -8.71 -4.75
C ASP A 35 10.84 -7.49 -3.91
N ILE A 36 10.25 -6.48 -4.55
CA ILE A 36 9.75 -5.27 -3.90
C ILE A 36 8.68 -5.56 -2.83
N PHE A 37 7.96 -6.66 -2.95
CA PHE A 37 6.90 -7.05 -2.04
C PHE A 37 7.39 -7.77 -0.79
N SER A 38 8.66 -8.18 -0.74
CA SER A 38 9.24 -8.78 0.47
C SER A 38 9.11 -7.82 1.65
N ARG A 39 8.52 -8.27 2.76
CA ARG A 39 8.27 -7.45 3.97
C ARG A 39 7.56 -6.14 3.69
N SER A 40 6.61 -6.15 2.78
CA SER A 40 5.83 -4.97 2.44
C SER A 40 4.54 -4.86 3.23
N VAL A 41 4.13 -3.62 3.43
CA VAL A 41 2.85 -3.20 3.99
C VAL A 41 2.15 -2.40 2.91
N ILE A 42 1.05 -2.90 2.37
CA ILE A 42 0.34 -2.28 1.26
C ILE A 42 -1.03 -1.80 1.71
N LEU A 43 -1.32 -0.53 1.48
CA LEU A 43 -2.67 0.01 1.61
C LEU A 43 -3.44 -0.25 0.32
N ILE A 44 -4.59 -0.90 0.39
CA ILE A 44 -5.51 -1.00 -0.73
C ILE A 44 -6.31 0.30 -0.82
N VAL A 45 -6.05 1.04 -1.88
CA VAL A 45 -6.68 2.35 -2.14
C VAL A 45 -8.03 2.19 -2.82
N ASP A 46 -8.12 1.27 -3.76
CA ASP A 46 -9.36 0.93 -4.46
C ASP A 46 -9.44 -0.57 -4.74
N HIS A 47 -10.66 -1.10 -4.69
CA HIS A 47 -10.94 -2.50 -4.99
C HIS A 47 -12.33 -2.63 -5.57
N ASN A 48 -12.43 -3.30 -6.70
CA ASN A 48 -13.69 -3.54 -7.39
C ASN A 48 -13.59 -4.79 -8.28
N ILE A 49 -14.66 -5.10 -9.01
CA ILE A 49 -14.73 -6.29 -9.88
C ILE A 49 -13.65 -6.33 -10.97
N ASN A 50 -13.05 -5.19 -11.33
CA ASN A 50 -12.00 -5.11 -12.34
C ASN A 50 -10.60 -5.34 -11.76
N GLY A 51 -10.46 -5.36 -10.44
CA GLY A 51 -9.20 -5.60 -9.74
C GLY A 51 -8.98 -4.67 -8.55
N ALA A 52 -7.72 -4.55 -8.15
CA ALA A 52 -7.32 -3.73 -7.01
C ALA A 52 -6.13 -2.84 -7.34
N PHE A 53 -6.07 -1.72 -6.64
CA PHE A 53 -5.00 -0.74 -6.67
C PHE A 53 -4.51 -0.47 -5.25
N GLY A 54 -3.20 -0.53 -5.03
CA GLY A 54 -2.61 -0.30 -3.72
C GLY A 54 -1.27 0.41 -3.76
N LEU A 55 -0.82 0.87 -2.59
CA LEU A 55 0.45 1.57 -2.40
C LEU A 55 1.26 0.94 -1.27
N ILE A 56 2.51 0.60 -1.54
CA ILE A 56 3.44 0.10 -0.53
C ILE A 56 3.84 1.27 0.39
N LEU A 57 3.53 1.17 1.67
CA LEU A 57 3.71 2.26 2.63
C LEU A 57 5.13 2.36 3.20
N ASN A 58 5.93 1.28 3.16
CA ASN A 58 7.17 1.16 3.92
C ASN A 58 8.44 0.97 3.08
N LYS A 59 8.39 1.23 1.78
CA LYS A 59 9.56 1.15 0.89
C LYS A 59 9.96 2.55 0.43
N LYS A 60 10.91 3.16 1.14
CA LYS A 60 11.43 4.49 0.78
C LYS A 60 12.43 4.38 -0.38
N ASN A 61 12.22 5.19 -1.42
CA ASN A 61 13.16 5.36 -2.52
C ASN A 61 14.14 6.50 -2.20
N THR A 62 15.27 6.15 -1.62
CA THR A 62 16.27 7.12 -1.16
C THR A 62 16.89 7.90 -2.31
N ASP A 63 17.12 7.24 -3.46
CA ASP A 63 17.75 7.90 -4.62
C ASP A 63 16.82 8.90 -5.28
N LEU A 64 15.54 8.54 -5.44
CA LEU A 64 14.53 9.45 -5.98
C LEU A 64 14.28 10.63 -5.03
N SER A 65 14.17 10.37 -3.72
CA SER A 65 14.04 11.40 -2.68
C SER A 65 15.18 12.40 -2.75
N ARG A 66 16.43 11.93 -2.90
CA ARG A 66 17.63 12.76 -3.03
C ARG A 66 17.64 13.59 -4.33
N LYS A 67 17.20 12.99 -5.45
CA LYS A 67 17.07 13.70 -6.74
C LYS A 67 16.04 14.83 -6.66
N VAL A 68 14.87 14.56 -6.09
CA VAL A 68 13.80 15.55 -5.89
C VAL A 68 14.27 16.70 -4.99
N GLN A 69 14.94 16.38 -3.88
CA GLN A 69 15.51 17.40 -2.99
C GLN A 69 16.51 18.31 -3.72
N LYS A 70 17.37 17.75 -4.58
CA LYS A 70 18.34 18.54 -5.36
C LYS A 70 17.67 19.45 -6.39
N LEU A 71 16.57 18.98 -7.00
CA LEU A 71 15.88 19.72 -8.07
C LEU A 71 14.99 20.84 -7.51
N PHE A 72 14.28 20.58 -6.42
CA PHE A 72 13.23 21.45 -5.89
C PHE A 72 13.61 22.20 -4.60
N GLY A 73 14.75 21.85 -3.98
CA GLY A 73 15.27 22.56 -2.81
C GLY A 73 14.53 22.27 -1.49
N PHE A 74 13.50 21.42 -1.48
CA PHE A 74 12.82 21.01 -0.28
C PHE A 74 12.95 19.50 -0.05
N LYS A 75 13.03 19.12 1.22
CA LYS A 75 13.17 17.72 1.61
C LYS A 75 11.80 17.05 1.64
N THR A 76 11.59 16.09 0.74
CA THR A 76 10.46 15.19 0.80
C THR A 76 10.92 13.74 0.60
N ASP A 77 10.33 12.82 1.33
CA ASP A 77 10.57 11.41 1.16
C ASP A 77 9.62 10.86 0.10
N ILE A 78 10.18 10.14 -0.87
CA ILE A 78 9.40 9.44 -1.90
C ILE A 78 9.46 7.95 -1.62
N TYR A 79 8.31 7.31 -1.69
CA TYR A 79 8.14 5.88 -1.47
C TYR A 79 7.87 5.16 -2.78
N GLU A 80 8.30 3.91 -2.87
CA GLU A 80 7.95 3.04 -3.98
C GLU A 80 6.57 2.46 -3.72
N GLY A 81 5.56 2.96 -4.42
CA GLY A 81 4.17 2.50 -4.26
C GLY A 81 3.92 1.10 -4.86
N GLY A 82 4.80 0.67 -5.77
CA GLY A 82 4.76 -0.63 -6.43
C GLY A 82 5.47 -0.61 -7.78
N PRO A 83 5.50 -1.76 -8.49
CA PRO A 83 6.28 -1.91 -9.72
C PRO A 83 5.61 -1.34 -10.98
N VAL A 84 4.34 -0.94 -10.89
CA VAL A 84 3.56 -0.50 -12.05
C VAL A 84 3.69 1.01 -12.23
N GLU A 85 3.90 1.48 -13.47
CA GLU A 85 3.99 2.90 -13.83
C GLU A 85 4.91 3.73 -12.91
N ASN A 86 6.16 3.31 -12.74
CA ASN A 86 7.15 3.94 -11.84
C ASN A 86 7.45 5.42 -12.15
N ASN A 87 7.03 5.92 -13.30
CA ASN A 87 7.12 7.32 -13.70
C ASN A 87 5.92 8.18 -13.25
N LYS A 88 4.86 7.56 -12.74
CA LYS A 88 3.71 8.25 -12.18
C LYS A 88 3.91 8.54 -10.70
N THR A 89 3.39 9.68 -10.28
CA THR A 89 3.40 10.12 -8.88
C THR A 89 2.00 10.08 -8.30
N PHE A 90 1.88 9.48 -7.13
CA PHE A 90 0.66 9.44 -6.34
C PHE A 90 0.91 10.10 -4.99
N ILE A 91 -0.07 10.82 -4.48
CA ILE A 91 0.05 11.53 -3.20
C ILE A 91 -1.14 11.15 -2.32
N ILE A 92 -0.85 10.58 -1.15
CA ILE A 92 -1.85 10.47 -0.08
C ILE A 92 -1.86 11.80 0.69
N VAL A 93 -3.05 12.34 0.91
CA VAL A 93 -3.29 13.57 1.65
C VAL A 93 -4.20 13.28 2.83
N LYS A 94 -3.81 13.75 4.02
CA LYS A 94 -4.64 13.74 5.22
C LYS A 94 -5.45 15.03 5.30
N GLY A 95 -6.73 14.92 5.63
CA GLY A 95 -7.64 16.06 5.75
C GLY A 95 -8.73 16.03 4.70
N HIS A 96 -9.44 17.16 4.53
CA HIS A 96 -10.56 17.28 3.59
C HIS A 96 -10.10 17.95 2.29
N PRO A 97 -10.16 17.26 1.14
CA PRO A 97 -9.84 17.86 -0.14
C PRO A 97 -10.94 18.85 -0.54
N ALA A 98 -10.53 19.95 -1.16
CA ALA A 98 -11.45 21.01 -1.58
C ALA A 98 -11.99 20.85 -3.01
N ASN A 99 -11.61 19.77 -3.75
CA ASN A 99 -12.00 19.57 -5.13
C ASN A 99 -12.22 18.08 -5.48
N GLU A 100 -12.73 17.82 -6.68
CA GLU A 100 -13.14 16.48 -7.17
C GLU A 100 -11.96 15.58 -7.62
N ASN A 101 -10.73 16.10 -7.67
CA ASN A 101 -9.54 15.37 -8.15
C ASN A 101 -8.91 14.47 -7.08
N PHE A 102 -9.66 14.13 -6.04
CA PHE A 102 -9.20 13.31 -4.93
C PHE A 102 -10.08 12.07 -4.79
N LEU A 103 -9.45 10.90 -4.82
CA LEU A 103 -10.11 9.64 -4.51
C LEU A 103 -10.12 9.43 -3.00
N GLN A 104 -11.28 9.31 -2.40
CA GLN A 104 -11.40 9.02 -0.98
C GLN A 104 -10.96 7.58 -0.68
N ILE A 105 -10.00 7.44 0.25
CA ILE A 105 -9.57 6.14 0.78
C ILE A 105 -10.37 5.81 2.05
N SER A 106 -10.43 6.78 2.97
CA SER A 106 -11.17 6.69 4.23
C SER A 106 -11.76 8.05 4.61
N SER A 107 -12.31 8.19 5.80
CA SER A 107 -12.84 9.49 6.27
C SER A 107 -11.81 10.61 6.37
N GLU A 108 -10.53 10.27 6.53
CA GLU A 108 -9.45 11.23 6.76
C GLU A 108 -8.38 11.25 5.65
N PHE A 109 -8.35 10.25 4.77
CA PHE A 109 -7.28 10.09 3.78
C PHE A 109 -7.82 10.03 2.36
N TYR A 110 -7.10 10.69 1.47
CA TYR A 110 -7.43 10.84 0.07
C TYR A 110 -6.20 10.62 -0.80
N LEU A 111 -6.41 10.09 -2.00
CA LEU A 111 -5.37 9.95 -3.02
C LEU A 111 -5.59 10.97 -4.13
N THR A 112 -4.48 11.52 -4.64
CA THR A 112 -4.49 12.36 -5.86
C THR A 112 -3.23 12.14 -6.69
N GLU A 113 -3.34 12.42 -7.99
CA GLU A 113 -2.20 12.56 -8.93
C GLU A 113 -1.92 14.04 -9.23
N ASP A 114 -2.71 14.98 -8.70
CA ASP A 114 -2.63 16.41 -8.95
C ASP A 114 -1.54 17.06 -8.06
N ILE A 115 -0.28 16.91 -8.50
CA ILE A 115 0.90 17.42 -7.82
C ILE A 115 0.85 18.97 -7.70
N GLU A 116 0.36 19.65 -8.74
CA GLU A 116 0.33 21.10 -8.79
C GLU A 116 -0.62 21.66 -7.73
N SER A 117 -1.83 21.11 -7.62
CA SER A 117 -2.80 21.49 -6.58
C SER A 117 -2.26 21.26 -5.16
N VAL A 118 -1.57 20.13 -4.94
CA VAL A 118 -0.95 19.84 -3.63
C VAL A 118 0.16 20.83 -3.32
N ALA A 119 1.04 21.10 -4.27
CA ALA A 119 2.14 22.05 -4.09
C ALA A 119 1.62 23.47 -3.79
N GLU A 120 0.61 23.94 -4.53
CA GLU A 120 -0.03 25.24 -4.29
C GLU A 120 -0.63 25.34 -2.88
N LYS A 121 -1.30 24.28 -2.42
CA LYS A 121 -1.87 24.24 -1.05
C LYS A 121 -0.79 24.28 0.03
N ILE A 122 0.34 23.60 -0.18
CA ILE A 122 1.48 23.65 0.76
C ILE A 122 2.07 25.05 0.78
N LEU A 123 2.34 25.65 -0.38
CA LEU A 123 2.92 26.99 -0.50
C LEU A 123 2.01 28.08 0.10
N SER A 124 0.69 27.95 -0.03
CA SER A 124 -0.29 28.86 0.55
C SER A 124 -0.59 28.60 2.04
N GLY A 125 0.03 27.60 2.65
CA GLY A 125 -0.20 27.21 4.05
C GLY A 125 -1.56 26.56 4.33
N LYS A 126 -2.28 26.16 3.29
CA LYS A 126 -3.57 25.46 3.42
C LYS A 126 -3.41 23.95 3.69
N LEU A 127 -2.23 23.41 3.41
CA LEU A 127 -1.89 22.00 3.64
C LEU A 127 -0.51 21.94 4.29
N ASN A 128 -0.36 21.12 5.33
CA ASN A 128 0.92 20.91 5.97
C ASN A 128 1.70 19.84 5.19
N GLN A 129 3.01 20.03 5.03
CA GLN A 129 3.90 19.06 4.39
C GLN A 129 3.91 17.69 5.11
N HIS A 130 3.62 17.65 6.41
CA HIS A 130 3.51 16.41 7.18
C HIS A 130 2.20 15.64 6.95
N ASP A 131 1.21 16.30 6.35
CA ASP A 131 -0.08 15.70 6.03
C ASP A 131 -0.12 15.07 4.63
N ILE A 132 1.04 14.90 4.00
CA ILE A 132 1.18 14.23 2.70
C ILE A 132 2.21 13.12 2.74
N LYS A 133 2.00 12.12 1.86
CA LYS A 133 3.01 11.10 1.54
C LYS A 133 3.03 10.87 0.04
N VAL A 134 4.24 10.89 -0.53
CA VAL A 134 4.47 10.85 -1.99
C VAL A 134 4.98 9.49 -2.40
N PHE A 135 4.39 8.95 -3.47
CA PHE A 135 4.73 7.63 -4.01
C PHE A 135 5.08 7.72 -5.49
N SER A 136 6.01 6.89 -5.92
CA SER A 136 6.33 6.61 -7.30
C SER A 136 5.82 5.22 -7.66
N GLY A 137 4.99 5.12 -8.70
CA GLY A 137 4.35 3.86 -9.09
C GLY A 137 3.30 3.35 -8.09
N TYR A 138 2.73 2.20 -8.43
CA TYR A 138 1.69 1.55 -7.62
C TYR A 138 1.75 0.02 -7.73
N SER A 139 1.02 -0.64 -6.84
CA SER A 139 0.76 -2.08 -6.87
C SER A 139 -0.62 -2.33 -7.46
N GLY A 140 -0.71 -3.19 -8.48
CA GLY A 140 -1.94 -3.48 -9.18
C GLY A 140 -2.25 -4.97 -9.23
N TRP A 141 -3.52 -5.31 -9.11
CA TRP A 141 -4.06 -6.65 -9.27
C TRP A 141 -5.16 -6.61 -10.32
N SER A 142 -5.12 -7.55 -11.25
CA SER A 142 -6.21 -7.77 -12.18
C SER A 142 -7.45 -8.36 -11.48
N ALA A 143 -8.57 -8.44 -12.18
CA ALA A 143 -9.80 -9.02 -11.66
C ALA A 143 -9.53 -10.40 -11.01
N LEU A 144 -10.01 -10.60 -9.78
CA LEU A 144 -9.87 -11.82 -8.97
C LEU A 144 -8.43 -12.23 -8.59
N GLN A 145 -7.41 -11.47 -8.99
CA GLN A 145 -6.02 -11.80 -8.68
C GLN A 145 -5.75 -11.63 -7.18
N LEU A 146 -6.18 -10.51 -6.59
CA LEU A 146 -5.97 -10.25 -5.15
C LEU A 146 -6.64 -11.31 -4.30
N GLU A 147 -7.88 -11.65 -4.60
CA GLU A 147 -8.63 -12.69 -3.89
C GLU A 147 -7.93 -14.04 -3.94
N SER A 148 -7.43 -14.41 -5.13
CA SER A 148 -6.67 -15.65 -5.31
C SER A 148 -5.37 -15.66 -4.50
N GLU A 149 -4.65 -14.54 -4.46
CA GLU A 149 -3.41 -14.42 -3.70
C GLU A 149 -3.66 -14.43 -2.18
N VAL A 150 -4.75 -13.82 -1.71
CA VAL A 150 -5.17 -13.88 -0.30
C VAL A 150 -5.57 -15.32 0.08
N GLU A 151 -6.33 -16.01 -0.76
CA GLU A 151 -6.71 -17.40 -0.53
C GLU A 151 -5.50 -18.32 -0.46
N ARG A 152 -4.49 -18.08 -1.29
CA ARG A 152 -3.20 -18.82 -1.27
C ARG A 152 -2.29 -18.41 -0.11
N LYS A 153 -2.74 -17.52 0.77
CA LYS A 153 -1.98 -17.01 1.91
C LYS A 153 -0.67 -16.30 1.53
N MET A 154 -0.60 -15.71 0.34
CA MET A 154 0.51 -14.83 -0.04
C MET A 154 0.43 -13.50 0.71
N TRP A 155 -0.78 -13.03 0.98
CA TRP A 155 -1.07 -11.85 1.75
C TRP A 155 -1.88 -12.17 3.00
N THR A 156 -1.57 -11.50 4.10
CA THR A 156 -2.44 -11.41 5.27
C THR A 156 -3.17 -10.08 5.22
N VAL A 157 -4.50 -10.13 5.21
CA VAL A 157 -5.35 -8.93 5.28
C VAL A 157 -5.56 -8.55 6.72
N VAL A 158 -5.24 -7.32 7.08
CA VAL A 158 -5.38 -6.83 8.45
C VAL A 158 -6.10 -5.48 8.49
N ASP A 159 -6.88 -5.29 9.53
CA ASP A 159 -7.41 -3.98 9.92
C ASP A 159 -6.43 -3.35 10.91
N VAL A 160 -5.78 -2.27 10.48
CA VAL A 160 -4.89 -1.52 11.36
C VAL A 160 -5.61 -0.24 11.77
N TYR A 161 -6.14 -0.24 12.99
CA TYR A 161 -6.83 0.92 13.53
C TYR A 161 -5.83 2.05 13.81
N ASN A 162 -6.20 3.28 13.46
CA ASN A 162 -5.42 4.50 13.69
C ASN A 162 -4.04 4.53 12.98
N LEU A 163 -3.86 3.77 11.90
CA LEU A 163 -2.66 3.91 11.07
C LEU A 163 -2.74 5.23 10.28
N ASP A 164 -1.81 6.12 10.56
CA ASP A 164 -1.65 7.34 9.77
C ASP A 164 -0.85 7.01 8.50
N TYR A 165 -1.52 7.05 7.34
CA TYR A 165 -0.92 6.69 6.05
C TYR A 165 0.10 7.71 5.56
N THR A 166 0.15 8.92 6.14
CA THR A 166 1.11 9.97 5.79
C THR A 166 2.39 9.92 6.62
N MET A 167 2.42 9.13 7.70
CA MET A 167 3.62 8.99 8.52
C MET A 167 4.81 8.45 7.72
N THR A 168 6.00 8.92 8.10
CA THR A 168 7.27 8.35 7.62
C THR A 168 7.40 6.93 8.16
N ASN A 169 7.25 5.95 7.29
CA ASN A 169 7.40 4.56 7.60
C ASN A 169 8.70 4.03 6.99
N ASP A 170 9.34 3.12 7.68
CA ASP A 170 10.50 2.39 7.22
C ASP A 170 10.24 0.88 7.19
N GLN A 171 11.28 0.11 7.00
CA GLN A 171 11.21 -1.35 6.99
C GLN A 171 10.68 -1.94 8.31
N ASN A 172 10.77 -1.21 9.42
CA ASN A 172 10.28 -1.68 10.71
C ASN A 172 8.76 -1.72 10.80
N LEU A 173 8.02 -0.98 9.95
CA LEU A 173 6.56 -0.99 9.97
C LEU A 173 6.01 -2.42 9.82
N TRP A 174 6.52 -3.20 8.87
CA TRP A 174 6.12 -4.60 8.68
C TRP A 174 6.35 -5.42 9.94
N LYS A 175 7.55 -5.34 10.51
CA LYS A 175 7.92 -6.05 11.74
C LYS A 175 7.06 -5.66 12.93
N ASN A 176 6.79 -4.37 13.10
CA ASN A 176 5.98 -3.85 14.18
C ASN A 176 4.53 -4.35 14.08
N ILE A 177 3.94 -4.38 12.89
CA ILE A 177 2.60 -4.91 12.69
C ILE A 177 2.58 -6.41 13.01
N MET A 178 3.55 -7.18 12.53
CA MET A 178 3.66 -8.62 12.83
C MET A 178 3.79 -8.88 14.33
N GLN A 179 4.59 -8.08 15.04
CA GLN A 179 4.73 -8.20 16.51
C GLN A 179 3.41 -7.90 17.22
N ASN A 180 2.66 -6.90 16.76
CA ASN A 180 1.37 -6.55 17.34
C ASN A 180 0.28 -7.59 17.09
N LEU A 181 0.34 -8.29 15.95
CA LEU A 181 -0.57 -9.41 15.66
C LEU A 181 -0.33 -10.61 16.58
N GLY A 182 0.91 -10.81 17.02
CA GLY A 182 1.26 -11.90 17.95
C GLY A 182 1.18 -13.29 17.32
N GLY A 183 1.15 -14.34 18.17
CA GLY A 183 0.98 -15.71 17.70
C GLY A 183 2.07 -16.15 16.70
N GLU A 184 1.68 -16.79 15.61
CA GLU A 184 2.59 -17.25 14.55
C GLU A 184 3.33 -16.11 13.83
N PHE A 185 2.74 -14.89 13.80
CA PHE A 185 3.37 -13.70 13.20
C PHE A 185 4.65 -13.27 13.92
N LEU A 186 4.83 -13.61 15.19
CA LEU A 186 6.08 -13.36 15.92
C LEU A 186 7.25 -14.15 15.34
N LEU A 187 7.00 -15.35 14.83
CA LEU A 187 8.03 -16.15 14.16
C LEU A 187 8.47 -15.44 12.86
N TRP A 188 7.52 -14.91 12.10
CA TRP A 188 7.81 -14.16 10.88
C TRP A 188 8.56 -12.86 11.18
N ALA A 189 8.14 -12.10 12.20
CA ALA A 189 8.83 -10.87 12.61
C ALA A 189 10.30 -11.08 12.99
N ASN A 190 10.65 -12.27 13.45
CA ASN A 190 12.02 -12.63 13.87
C ASN A 190 12.80 -13.44 12.83
N SER A 191 12.17 -13.80 11.69
CA SER A 191 12.88 -14.50 10.61
C SER A 191 13.94 -13.59 9.96
N PRO A 192 15.08 -14.13 9.50
CA PRO A 192 16.07 -13.38 8.73
C PRO A 192 15.46 -12.79 7.45
N GLU A 193 15.99 -11.64 6.99
CA GLU A 193 15.58 -11.06 5.70
C GLU A 193 15.98 -11.92 4.51
N ASP A 194 17.09 -12.60 4.64
CA ASP A 194 17.67 -13.43 3.58
C ASP A 194 17.74 -14.87 4.05
N VAL A 195 16.93 -15.73 3.42
CA VAL A 195 16.92 -17.18 3.70
C VAL A 195 18.15 -17.88 3.08
N SER A 196 18.92 -17.17 2.24
CA SER A 196 20.11 -17.69 1.56
C SER A 196 21.37 -17.70 2.44
N MET A 197 21.29 -17.20 3.67
CA MET A 197 22.42 -17.11 4.61
C MET A 197 22.44 -18.24 5.66
N ASN A 198 21.75 -19.35 5.42
CA ASN A 198 21.85 -20.58 6.24
C ASN A 198 22.47 -21.71 5.45
#